data_70e6dd844d777de571aea5d56be6ee8e
#
_entry.id   70e6dd844d777de571aea5d56be6ee8e
#
_cell.length_a   1.000
_cell.length_b   1.000
_cell.length_c   1.000
_cell.angle_alpha   90.00
_cell.angle_beta   90.00
_cell.angle_gamma   90.00
#
_symmetry.space_group_name_H-M   'P 1'
#
loop_
_entity.id
_entity.type
_entity.pdbx_description
1 polymer ?
#
loop_
_entity_poly.entity_id
_entity_poly.type
_entity_poly.pdbx_seq_one_letter_code
_entity_poly.pdbx_strand_id
1 'polypeptide(L)'
;MQPRDKKLRPHFALVVATMVVLGLAHGWVNPWLGFDRGAIEQGQLWRLLTCHLVHLNHWHMLLNLAGLVLCGYFFTDLLDRVRFWSWLLFCGAVTGLALYFLDTGLQHYVGLSGILHGLLVYCLLQGWRGNPWLHSLVLLVIAGRIVSEQQAGYDVEYLRSWIDGRVYVNAHLYGALAGVLLFGGITGVEYGRKRRTGNTERR
;
A
#
# COMPACT_ATOMS: atom_id res chain seq x y z
N MET A 1 -29.96 1.79 12.97
CA MET A 1 -28.64 1.31 12.51
C MET A 1 -27.82 0.98 13.75
N GLN A 2 -27.73 -0.31 14.12
CA GLN A 2 -26.93 -0.70 15.29
C GLN A 2 -25.44 -0.39 15.00
N PRO A 3 -24.68 0.16 15.97
CA PRO A 3 -23.25 0.32 15.82
C PRO A 3 -22.65 -1.09 15.71
N ARG A 4 -22.18 -1.46 14.51
CA ARG A 4 -21.37 -2.66 14.35
C ARG A 4 -20.11 -2.46 15.18
N ASP A 5 -19.86 -3.34 16.13
CA ASP A 5 -18.57 -3.43 16.82
C ASP A 5 -17.46 -3.57 15.77
N LYS A 6 -16.83 -2.45 15.43
CA LYS A 6 -15.73 -2.39 14.46
C LYS A 6 -14.45 -2.93 15.12
N LYS A 7 -14.45 -4.22 15.42
CA LYS A 7 -13.23 -4.90 15.89
C LYS A 7 -12.23 -4.98 14.76
N LEU A 8 -10.99 -4.63 15.04
CA LEU A 8 -9.89 -4.78 14.11
C LEU A 8 -9.79 -6.25 13.69
N ARG A 9 -9.85 -6.51 12.39
CA ARG A 9 -9.82 -7.90 11.89
C ARG A 9 -8.47 -8.55 12.18
N PRO A 10 -8.40 -9.85 12.49
CA PRO A 10 -7.15 -10.52 12.90
C PRO A 10 -5.98 -10.35 11.93
N HIS A 11 -6.23 -10.32 10.62
CA HIS A 11 -5.19 -10.12 9.62
C HIS A 11 -4.59 -8.70 9.66
N PHE A 12 -5.39 -7.66 9.97
CA PHE A 12 -4.87 -6.32 10.25
C PHE A 12 -4.02 -6.31 11.52
N ALA A 13 -4.53 -6.91 12.60
CA ALA A 13 -3.81 -6.98 13.86
C ALA A 13 -2.44 -7.69 13.68
N LEU A 14 -2.39 -8.76 12.87
CA LEU A 14 -1.16 -9.45 12.55
C LEU A 14 -0.14 -8.53 11.87
N VAL A 15 -0.55 -7.79 10.83
CA VAL A 15 0.36 -6.88 10.10
C VAL A 15 0.80 -5.73 10.99
N VAL A 16 -0.12 -5.13 11.77
CA VAL A 16 0.20 -4.09 12.75
C VAL A 16 1.22 -4.60 13.77
N ALA A 17 0.99 -5.78 14.36
CA ALA A 17 1.93 -6.37 15.32
C ALA A 17 3.30 -6.65 14.68
N THR A 18 3.32 -7.19 13.46
CA THR A 18 4.56 -7.42 12.71
C THR A 18 5.31 -6.10 12.50
N MET A 19 4.65 -5.04 12.04
CA MET A 19 5.27 -3.74 11.83
C MET A 19 5.82 -3.14 13.12
N VAL A 20 5.10 -3.28 14.24
CA VAL A 20 5.58 -2.81 15.56
C VAL A 20 6.85 -3.56 15.96
N VAL A 21 6.86 -4.89 15.88
CA VAL A 21 8.04 -5.71 16.22
C VAL A 21 9.23 -5.35 15.33
N LEU A 22 9.03 -5.28 14.01
CA LEU A 22 10.08 -4.93 13.06
C LEU A 22 10.56 -3.48 13.25
N GLY A 23 9.63 -2.55 13.54
CA GLY A 23 9.97 -1.15 13.76
C GLY A 23 10.75 -0.92 15.07
N LEU A 24 10.45 -1.68 16.13
CA LEU A 24 11.24 -1.65 17.37
C LEU A 24 12.66 -2.20 17.15
N ALA A 25 12.82 -3.13 16.22
CA ALA A 25 14.09 -3.77 15.86
C ALA A 25 14.72 -3.18 14.58
N HIS A 26 14.29 -1.98 14.10
CA HIS A 26 14.63 -1.46 12.77
C HIS A 26 16.13 -1.47 12.46
N GLY A 27 16.99 -1.13 13.42
CA GLY A 27 18.44 -1.14 13.23
C GLY A 27 19.04 -2.53 12.93
N TRP A 28 18.36 -3.60 13.39
CA TRP A 28 18.79 -4.98 13.19
C TRP A 28 18.17 -5.62 11.95
N VAL A 29 16.90 -5.28 11.64
CA VAL A 29 16.15 -5.97 10.59
C VAL A 29 16.26 -5.28 9.23
N ASN A 30 16.43 -3.95 9.17
CA ASN A 30 16.53 -3.21 7.92
C ASN A 30 17.65 -3.71 7.00
N PRO A 31 18.87 -4.05 7.50
CA PRO A 31 19.92 -4.61 6.66
C PRO A 31 19.54 -5.92 5.95
N TRP A 32 18.54 -6.65 6.46
CA TRP A 32 18.09 -7.94 5.92
C TRP A 32 16.79 -7.86 5.14
N LEU A 33 15.89 -6.95 5.49
CA LEU A 33 14.53 -6.87 4.97
C LEU A 33 14.28 -5.66 4.08
N GLY A 34 15.07 -4.59 4.21
CA GLY A 34 14.98 -3.40 3.38
C GLY A 34 15.32 -3.69 1.93
N PHE A 35 14.77 -2.90 1.01
CA PHE A 35 15.23 -2.89 -0.37
C PHE A 35 16.71 -2.50 -0.39
N ASP A 36 17.50 -3.34 -0.98
CA ASP A 36 18.92 -3.13 -1.26
C ASP A 36 19.18 -3.68 -2.65
N ARG A 37 19.49 -2.80 -3.59
CA ARG A 37 19.63 -3.16 -4.99
C ARG A 37 20.68 -4.24 -5.21
N GLY A 38 21.87 -4.05 -4.64
CA GLY A 38 22.97 -5.01 -4.81
C GLY A 38 22.65 -6.39 -4.24
N ALA A 39 21.96 -6.46 -3.10
CA ALA A 39 21.52 -7.72 -2.52
C ALA A 39 20.41 -8.39 -3.37
N ILE A 40 19.48 -7.60 -3.96
CA ILE A 40 18.45 -8.11 -4.87
C ILE A 40 19.10 -8.72 -6.12
N GLU A 41 20.10 -8.06 -6.69
CA GLU A 41 20.87 -8.55 -7.84
C GLU A 41 21.63 -9.85 -7.52
N GLN A 42 21.96 -10.08 -6.26
CA GLN A 42 22.53 -11.33 -5.74
C GLN A 42 21.47 -12.40 -5.38
N GLY A 43 20.20 -12.17 -5.74
CA GLY A 43 19.13 -13.14 -5.57
C GLY A 43 18.27 -12.99 -4.31
N GLN A 44 18.48 -11.94 -3.48
CA GLN A 44 17.66 -11.70 -2.28
C GLN A 44 16.30 -11.06 -2.64
N LEU A 45 15.50 -11.77 -3.46
CA LEU A 45 14.26 -11.24 -4.04
C LEU A 45 13.16 -10.93 -3.01
N TRP A 46 13.20 -11.53 -1.81
CA TRP A 46 12.25 -11.22 -0.75
C TRP A 46 12.23 -9.74 -0.38
N ARG A 47 13.33 -9.01 -0.57
CA ARG A 47 13.47 -7.58 -0.30
C ARG A 47 12.50 -6.72 -1.10
N LEU A 48 12.05 -7.19 -2.26
CA LEU A 48 11.02 -6.51 -3.07
C LEU A 48 9.67 -6.43 -2.35
N LEU A 49 9.40 -7.34 -1.40
CA LEU A 49 8.19 -7.37 -0.60
C LEU A 49 8.42 -6.91 0.84
N THR A 50 9.48 -7.38 1.47
CA THR A 50 9.72 -7.12 2.90
C THR A 50 10.07 -5.67 3.20
N CYS A 51 10.63 -4.92 2.23
CA CYS A 51 10.95 -3.51 2.37
C CYS A 51 9.73 -2.63 2.74
N HIS A 52 8.54 -3.09 2.41
CA HIS A 52 7.32 -2.37 2.77
C HIS A 52 6.91 -2.54 4.25
N LEU A 53 7.46 -3.51 4.96
CA LEU A 53 7.13 -3.80 6.36
C LEU A 53 8.12 -3.19 7.36
N VAL A 54 9.27 -2.72 6.88
CA VAL A 54 10.33 -2.11 7.69
C VAL A 54 10.40 -0.60 7.46
N HIS A 55 10.99 0.16 8.39
CA HIS A 55 10.91 1.61 8.43
C HIS A 55 12.24 2.22 8.85
N LEU A 56 12.52 3.46 8.42
CA LEU A 56 13.74 4.20 8.76
C LEU A 56 13.92 4.34 10.29
N ASN A 57 12.82 4.72 10.97
CA ASN A 57 12.78 4.87 12.42
C ASN A 57 11.34 4.71 12.95
N HIS A 58 11.16 4.89 14.25
CA HIS A 58 9.87 4.75 14.93
C HIS A 58 8.81 5.76 14.44
N TRP A 59 9.18 6.99 14.12
CA TRP A 59 8.25 8.01 13.60
C TRP A 59 7.73 7.63 12.23
N HIS A 60 8.61 7.15 11.34
CA HIS A 60 8.20 6.63 10.04
C HIS A 60 7.24 5.44 10.18
N MET A 61 7.54 4.51 11.08
CA MET A 61 6.63 3.41 11.41
C MET A 61 5.27 3.90 11.92
N LEU A 62 5.23 4.83 12.88
CA LEU A 62 3.99 5.33 13.48
C LEU A 62 3.10 6.04 12.44
N LEU A 63 3.67 6.84 11.55
CA LEU A 63 2.93 7.48 10.46
C LEU A 63 2.29 6.44 9.53
N ASN A 64 3.03 5.40 9.18
CA ASN A 64 2.51 4.33 8.33
C ASN A 64 1.45 3.47 9.04
N LEU A 65 1.65 3.18 10.34
CA LEU A 65 0.65 2.48 11.15
C LEU A 65 -0.65 3.29 11.28
N ALA A 66 -0.54 4.61 11.50
CA ALA A 66 -1.71 5.48 11.53
C ALA A 66 -2.49 5.41 10.21
N GLY A 67 -1.81 5.48 9.06
CA GLY A 67 -2.43 5.32 7.75
C GLY A 67 -3.11 3.96 7.57
N LEU A 68 -2.44 2.87 7.96
CA LEU A 68 -3.01 1.52 7.88
C LEU A 68 -4.25 1.36 8.78
N VAL A 69 -4.18 1.83 10.02
CA VAL A 69 -5.30 1.76 10.98
C VAL A 69 -6.49 2.59 10.49
N LEU A 70 -6.25 3.79 9.97
CA LEU A 70 -7.31 4.63 9.40
C LEU A 70 -7.98 3.94 8.20
N CYS A 71 -7.20 3.39 7.28
CA CYS A 71 -7.76 2.61 6.16
C CYS A 71 -8.57 1.41 6.67
N GLY A 72 -8.06 0.67 7.64
CA GLY A 72 -8.77 -0.45 8.27
C GLY A 72 -10.08 -0.03 8.96
N TYR A 73 -10.10 1.13 9.60
CA TYR A 73 -11.28 1.66 10.26
C TYR A 73 -12.37 2.12 9.26
N PHE A 74 -11.98 2.89 8.25
CA PHE A 74 -12.96 3.43 7.28
C PHE A 74 -13.43 2.40 6.27
N PHE A 75 -12.59 1.45 5.87
CA PHE A 75 -12.86 0.50 4.80
C PHE A 75 -12.93 -0.96 5.26
N THR A 76 -13.20 -1.20 6.55
CA THR A 76 -13.23 -2.55 7.13
C THR A 76 -14.15 -3.52 6.38
N ASP A 77 -15.28 -3.02 5.85
CA ASP A 77 -16.26 -3.83 5.11
C ASP A 77 -15.76 -4.25 3.71
N LEU A 78 -14.84 -3.47 3.13
CA LEU A 78 -14.24 -3.75 1.82
C LEU A 78 -13.00 -4.63 1.91
N LEU A 79 -12.37 -4.71 3.09
CA LEU A 79 -11.11 -5.39 3.33
C LEU A 79 -11.33 -6.70 4.08
N ASP A 80 -12.04 -7.66 3.45
CA ASP A 80 -12.02 -9.03 3.93
C ASP A 80 -10.60 -9.63 3.84
N ARG A 81 -10.45 -10.84 4.41
CA ARG A 81 -9.14 -11.50 4.48
C ARG A 81 -8.48 -11.66 3.10
N VAL A 82 -9.24 -12.04 2.09
CA VAL A 82 -8.70 -12.29 0.74
C VAL A 82 -8.25 -10.97 0.11
N ARG A 83 -9.11 -9.95 0.13
CA ARG A 83 -8.79 -8.63 -0.46
C ARG A 83 -7.62 -7.95 0.24
N PHE A 84 -7.53 -8.07 1.57
CA PHE A 84 -6.42 -7.51 2.33
C PHE A 84 -5.08 -8.15 1.95
N TRP A 85 -5.00 -9.49 1.89
CA TRP A 85 -3.77 -10.17 1.47
C TRP A 85 -3.46 -9.94 -0.01
N SER A 86 -4.49 -9.89 -0.87
CA SER A 86 -4.31 -9.54 -2.29
C SER A 86 -3.70 -8.15 -2.44
N TRP A 87 -4.19 -7.15 -1.68
CA TRP A 87 -3.57 -5.84 -1.66
C TRP A 87 -2.11 -5.89 -1.21
N LEU A 88 -1.83 -6.48 -0.04
CA LEU A 88 -0.49 -6.47 0.53
C LEU A 88 0.53 -7.13 -0.41
N LEU A 89 0.19 -8.29 -0.95
CA LEU A 89 1.10 -9.05 -1.81
C LEU A 89 1.19 -8.44 -3.21
N PHE A 90 0.06 -8.13 -3.83
CA PHE A 90 0.04 -7.59 -5.20
C PHE A 90 0.63 -6.18 -5.27
N CYS A 91 0.13 -5.25 -4.45
CA CYS A 91 0.67 -3.89 -4.45
C CYS A 91 2.12 -3.86 -3.98
N GLY A 92 2.50 -4.72 -3.01
CA GLY A 92 3.89 -4.87 -2.58
C GLY A 92 4.79 -5.34 -3.72
N ALA A 93 4.40 -6.41 -4.41
CA ALA A 93 5.17 -6.94 -5.54
C ALA A 93 5.28 -5.92 -6.70
N VAL A 94 4.16 -5.32 -7.11
CA VAL A 94 4.16 -4.32 -8.20
C VAL A 94 5.01 -3.11 -7.85
N THR A 95 4.86 -2.57 -6.62
CA THR A 95 5.65 -1.42 -6.18
C THR A 95 7.13 -1.77 -6.07
N GLY A 96 7.48 -2.92 -5.47
CA GLY A 96 8.87 -3.36 -5.34
C GLY A 96 9.54 -3.60 -6.69
N LEU A 97 8.84 -4.24 -7.63
CA LEU A 97 9.33 -4.44 -9.00
C LEU A 97 9.46 -3.11 -9.75
N ALA A 98 8.51 -2.18 -9.60
CA ALA A 98 8.60 -0.86 -10.22
C ALA A 98 9.81 -0.07 -9.68
N LEU A 99 10.04 -0.08 -8.36
CA LEU A 99 11.23 0.51 -7.75
C LEU A 99 12.53 -0.12 -8.29
N TYR A 100 12.53 -1.41 -8.56
CA TYR A 100 13.70 -2.10 -9.08
C TYR A 100 13.95 -1.80 -10.56
N PHE A 101 12.94 -1.89 -11.41
CA PHE A 101 13.11 -1.78 -12.85
C PHE A 101 13.05 -0.34 -13.39
N LEU A 102 12.25 0.54 -12.76
CA LEU A 102 12.05 1.90 -13.26
C LEU A 102 12.96 2.92 -12.58
N ASP A 103 13.34 2.69 -11.33
CA ASP A 103 14.20 3.60 -10.55
C ASP A 103 15.62 3.02 -10.42
N THR A 104 16.33 2.92 -11.54
CA THR A 104 17.66 2.26 -11.61
C THR A 104 18.72 2.88 -10.69
N GLY A 105 18.57 4.15 -10.31
CA GLY A 105 19.44 4.85 -9.36
C GLY A 105 19.11 4.60 -7.88
N LEU A 106 17.96 3.98 -7.58
CA LEU A 106 17.57 3.70 -6.20
C LEU A 106 18.42 2.57 -5.62
N GLN A 107 19.13 2.85 -4.52
CA GLN A 107 19.94 1.86 -3.83
C GLN A 107 19.22 1.25 -2.62
N HIS A 108 18.55 2.07 -1.81
CA HIS A 108 17.88 1.64 -0.59
C HIS A 108 16.48 2.22 -0.49
N TYR A 109 15.51 1.42 0.01
CA TYR A 109 14.16 1.87 0.29
C TYR A 109 13.55 1.04 1.42
N VAL A 110 12.78 1.69 2.28
CA VAL A 110 11.91 1.08 3.31
C VAL A 110 10.65 1.91 3.50
N GLY A 111 9.55 1.25 3.84
CA GLY A 111 8.30 1.91 4.24
C GLY A 111 7.04 1.41 3.54
N LEU A 112 5.96 1.41 4.30
CA LEU A 112 4.64 0.96 3.84
C LEU A 112 3.92 2.03 2.98
N SER A 113 4.33 3.31 3.04
CA SER A 113 3.58 4.44 2.49
C SER A 113 3.24 4.27 1.01
N GLY A 114 4.14 3.72 0.20
CA GLY A 114 3.86 3.44 -1.21
C GLY A 114 2.62 2.57 -1.37
N ILE A 115 2.62 1.39 -0.75
CA ILE A 115 1.48 0.47 -0.89
C ILE A 115 0.24 0.92 -0.11
N LEU A 116 0.36 1.80 0.89
CA LEU A 116 -0.79 2.45 1.53
C LEU A 116 -1.55 3.35 0.55
N HIS A 117 -0.86 4.07 -0.34
CA HIS A 117 -1.51 4.80 -1.43
C HIS A 117 -2.30 3.84 -2.33
N GLY A 118 -1.75 2.65 -2.62
CA GLY A 118 -2.47 1.59 -3.34
C GLY A 118 -3.69 1.08 -2.60
N LEU A 119 -3.61 0.87 -1.28
CA LEU A 119 -4.76 0.48 -0.46
C LEU A 119 -5.86 1.51 -0.51
N LEU A 120 -5.51 2.76 -0.28
CA LEU A 120 -6.46 3.86 -0.24
C LEU A 120 -7.15 4.04 -1.60
N VAL A 121 -6.39 4.05 -2.68
CA VAL A 121 -6.94 4.14 -4.05
C VAL A 121 -7.86 2.95 -4.35
N TYR A 122 -7.44 1.72 -4.05
CA TYR A 122 -8.26 0.51 -4.22
C TYR A 122 -9.58 0.61 -3.45
N CYS A 123 -9.54 0.99 -2.17
CA CYS A 123 -10.72 1.10 -1.33
C CYS A 123 -11.69 2.20 -1.79
N LEU A 124 -11.16 3.34 -2.23
CA LEU A 124 -11.97 4.45 -2.74
C LEU A 124 -12.68 4.06 -4.05
N LEU A 125 -11.99 3.38 -4.96
CA LEU A 125 -12.58 2.88 -6.21
C LEU A 125 -13.62 1.79 -5.94
N GLN A 126 -13.32 0.85 -5.05
CA GLN A 126 -14.24 -0.25 -4.71
C GLN A 126 -15.50 0.26 -4.00
N GLY A 127 -15.36 1.23 -3.11
CA GLY A 127 -16.46 1.84 -2.35
C GLY A 127 -17.15 3.01 -3.07
N TRP A 128 -16.71 3.39 -4.28
CA TRP A 128 -17.12 4.62 -4.96
C TRP A 128 -18.63 4.80 -5.06
N ARG A 129 -19.36 3.72 -5.36
CA ARG A 129 -20.84 3.76 -5.49
C ARG A 129 -21.57 4.10 -4.19
N GLY A 130 -20.96 3.91 -3.04
CA GLY A 130 -21.55 4.23 -1.73
C GLY A 130 -21.56 5.73 -1.42
N ASN A 131 -20.51 6.45 -1.83
CA ASN A 131 -20.40 7.90 -1.68
C ASN A 131 -19.51 8.48 -2.81
N PRO A 132 -20.09 8.65 -4.04
CA PRO A 132 -19.30 9.04 -5.21
C PRO A 132 -18.59 10.38 -5.05
N TRP A 133 -19.24 11.37 -4.46
CA TRP A 133 -18.66 12.71 -4.28
C TRP A 133 -17.45 12.70 -3.37
N LEU A 134 -17.59 12.10 -2.18
CA LEU A 134 -16.49 12.03 -1.22
C LEU A 134 -15.30 11.23 -1.79
N HIS A 135 -15.59 10.06 -2.37
CA HIS A 135 -14.52 9.21 -2.92
C HIS A 135 -13.83 9.88 -4.11
N SER A 136 -14.58 10.57 -5.00
CA SER A 136 -13.97 11.32 -6.10
C SER A 136 -13.12 12.48 -5.58
N LEU A 137 -13.60 13.22 -4.58
CA LEU A 137 -12.82 14.32 -3.98
C LEU A 137 -11.51 13.80 -3.38
N VAL A 138 -11.55 12.71 -2.60
CA VAL A 138 -10.34 12.15 -1.99
C VAL A 138 -9.39 11.59 -3.05
N LEU A 139 -9.91 10.94 -4.10
CA LEU A 139 -9.08 10.49 -5.24
C LEU A 139 -8.39 11.65 -5.95
N LEU A 140 -9.09 12.77 -6.16
CA LEU A 140 -8.51 13.99 -6.74
C LEU A 140 -7.42 14.58 -5.84
N VAL A 141 -7.61 14.60 -4.52
CA VAL A 141 -6.59 15.06 -3.56
C VAL A 141 -5.36 14.16 -3.62
N ILE A 142 -5.53 12.84 -3.66
CA ILE A 142 -4.42 11.89 -3.77
C ILE A 142 -3.69 12.08 -5.10
N ALA A 143 -4.42 12.20 -6.21
CA ALA A 143 -3.84 12.42 -7.52
C ALA A 143 -3.06 13.75 -7.57
N GLY A 144 -3.63 14.83 -7.06
CA GLY A 144 -2.96 16.14 -6.95
C GLY A 144 -1.70 16.06 -6.08
N ARG A 145 -1.76 15.33 -4.97
CA ARG A 145 -0.58 15.09 -4.11
C ARG A 145 0.51 14.34 -4.87
N ILE A 146 0.18 13.23 -5.52
CA ILE A 146 1.14 12.43 -6.28
C ILE A 146 1.75 13.28 -7.42
N VAL A 147 0.94 14.05 -8.15
CA VAL A 147 1.44 14.95 -9.20
C VAL A 147 2.39 16.00 -8.63
N SER A 148 2.06 16.59 -7.48
CA SER A 148 2.96 17.56 -6.83
C SER A 148 4.28 16.93 -6.38
N GLU A 149 4.24 15.68 -5.95
CA GLU A 149 5.43 14.93 -5.54
C GLU A 149 6.38 14.61 -6.71
N GLN A 150 5.88 14.58 -7.94
CA GLN A 150 6.71 14.35 -9.13
C GLN A 150 7.33 15.65 -9.70
N GLN A 151 7.04 16.81 -9.12
CA GLN A 151 7.62 18.07 -9.61
C GLN A 151 9.10 18.18 -9.23
N ALA A 152 9.90 18.78 -10.14
CA ALA A 152 11.30 19.03 -9.87
C ALA A 152 11.47 19.90 -8.61
N GLY A 153 12.36 19.49 -7.71
CA GLY A 153 12.61 20.21 -6.46
C GLY A 153 11.59 19.95 -5.35
N TYR A 154 10.62 19.06 -5.55
CA TYR A 154 9.75 18.65 -4.46
C TYR A 154 10.55 17.99 -3.34
N ASP A 155 10.46 18.52 -2.13
CA ASP A 155 11.03 17.94 -0.92
C ASP A 155 10.06 18.14 0.24
N VAL A 156 9.91 17.13 1.07
CA VAL A 156 9.18 17.18 2.34
C VAL A 156 10.15 17.35 3.51
N GLU A 157 10.89 18.46 3.46
CA GLU A 157 11.99 18.76 4.38
C GLU A 157 11.55 18.69 5.85
N TYR A 158 10.30 19.10 6.16
CA TYR A 158 9.73 19.01 7.50
C TYR A 158 9.57 17.57 8.01
N LEU A 159 9.37 16.58 7.13
CA LEU A 159 9.33 15.16 7.52
C LEU A 159 10.72 14.57 7.66
N ARG A 160 11.69 15.10 6.92
CA ARG A 160 13.06 14.58 6.86
C ARG A 160 13.72 14.54 8.24
N SER A 161 13.51 15.60 9.05
CA SER A 161 14.02 15.65 10.42
C SER A 161 13.35 14.64 11.36
N TRP A 162 12.08 14.28 11.10
CA TRP A 162 11.34 13.34 11.92
C TRP A 162 11.64 11.88 11.57
N ILE A 163 11.72 11.57 10.27
CA ILE A 163 11.88 10.19 9.80
C ILE A 163 13.34 9.81 9.54
N ASP A 164 14.28 10.75 9.73
CA ASP A 164 15.72 10.56 9.51
C ASP A 164 16.04 10.05 8.10
N GLY A 165 15.38 10.63 7.11
CA GLY A 165 15.60 10.25 5.72
C GLY A 165 14.65 10.94 4.73
N ARG A 166 14.86 10.69 3.44
CA ARG A 166 14.00 11.19 2.38
C ARG A 166 12.79 10.29 2.16
N VAL A 167 11.61 10.91 1.97
CA VAL A 167 10.44 10.21 1.46
C VAL A 167 10.68 9.87 -0.01
N TYR A 168 10.64 8.60 -0.36
CA TYR A 168 10.79 8.17 -1.76
C TYR A 168 9.42 8.20 -2.47
N VAL A 169 9.14 9.34 -3.08
CA VAL A 169 7.80 9.69 -3.61
C VAL A 169 7.36 8.83 -4.81
N ASN A 170 8.30 8.29 -5.61
CA ASN A 170 7.96 7.37 -6.70
C ASN A 170 7.23 6.12 -6.18
N ALA A 171 7.53 5.67 -4.96
CA ALA A 171 6.80 4.56 -4.35
C ALA A 171 5.30 4.86 -4.16
N HIS A 172 4.94 6.13 -3.89
CA HIS A 172 3.53 6.56 -3.78
C HIS A 172 2.81 6.43 -5.13
N LEU A 173 3.45 6.88 -6.21
CA LEU A 173 2.94 6.75 -7.57
C LEU A 173 2.75 5.27 -7.95
N TYR A 174 3.78 4.45 -7.78
CA TYR A 174 3.72 3.03 -8.13
C TYR A 174 2.69 2.27 -7.31
N GLY A 175 2.60 2.58 -6.02
CA GLY A 175 1.58 2.00 -5.15
C GLY A 175 0.17 2.39 -5.56
N ALA A 176 -0.08 3.66 -5.86
CA ALA A 176 -1.38 4.14 -6.33
C ALA A 176 -1.79 3.45 -7.65
N LEU A 177 -0.87 3.34 -8.62
CA LEU A 177 -1.10 2.61 -9.87
C LEU A 177 -1.38 1.13 -9.62
N ALA A 178 -0.64 0.49 -8.71
CA ALA A 178 -0.90 -0.89 -8.31
C ALA A 178 -2.32 -1.06 -7.72
N GLY A 179 -2.80 -0.08 -6.93
CA GLY A 179 -4.18 -0.06 -6.41
C GLY A 179 -5.24 0.00 -7.50
N VAL A 180 -5.02 0.81 -8.55
CA VAL A 180 -5.90 0.86 -9.73
C VAL A 180 -5.91 -0.48 -10.46
N LEU A 181 -4.74 -1.08 -10.69
CA LEU A 181 -4.61 -2.39 -11.35
C LEU A 181 -5.30 -3.50 -10.55
N LEU A 182 -5.14 -3.50 -9.23
CA LEU A 182 -5.81 -4.47 -8.36
C LEU A 182 -7.34 -4.34 -8.44
N PHE A 183 -7.86 -3.12 -8.42
CA PHE A 183 -9.29 -2.86 -8.57
C PHE A 183 -9.80 -3.40 -9.91
N GLY A 184 -9.13 -3.08 -11.01
CA GLY A 184 -9.49 -3.55 -12.35
C GLY A 184 -9.49 -5.08 -12.46
N GLY A 185 -8.45 -5.73 -11.90
CA GLY A 185 -8.33 -7.19 -11.89
C GLY A 185 -9.45 -7.88 -11.12
N ILE A 186 -9.76 -7.43 -9.88
CA ILE A 186 -10.82 -8.00 -9.05
C ILE A 186 -12.19 -7.80 -9.70
N THR A 187 -12.49 -6.59 -10.18
CA THR A 187 -13.76 -6.27 -10.82
C THR A 187 -13.95 -7.08 -12.11
N GLY A 188 -12.88 -7.25 -12.90
CA GLY A 188 -12.90 -8.06 -14.11
C GLY A 188 -13.22 -9.54 -13.84
N VAL A 189 -12.63 -10.12 -12.80
CA VAL A 189 -12.91 -11.51 -12.38
C VAL A 189 -14.35 -11.67 -11.90
N GLU A 190 -14.86 -10.75 -11.09
CA GLU A 190 -16.24 -10.78 -10.60
C GLU A 190 -17.26 -10.67 -11.76
N TYR A 191 -16.99 -9.80 -12.72
CA TYR A 191 -17.83 -9.66 -13.91
C TYR A 191 -17.83 -10.93 -14.79
N GLY A 192 -16.66 -11.53 -15.01
CA GLY A 192 -16.52 -12.76 -15.76
C GLY A 192 -17.26 -13.94 -15.10
N ARG A 193 -17.22 -14.04 -13.77
CA ARG A 193 -17.99 -15.06 -13.03
C ARG A 193 -19.51 -14.89 -13.20
N LYS A 194 -20.01 -13.67 -13.05
CA LYS A 194 -21.47 -13.38 -13.22
C LYS A 194 -21.96 -13.71 -14.61
N ARG A 195 -21.18 -13.47 -15.65
CA ARG A 195 -21.54 -13.86 -17.04
C ARG A 195 -21.64 -15.37 -17.23
N ARG A 196 -20.75 -16.15 -16.61
CA ARG A 196 -20.74 -17.61 -16.71
C ARG A 196 -21.95 -18.24 -15.99
N THR A 197 -22.27 -17.78 -14.77
CA THR A 197 -23.43 -18.28 -14.01
C THR A 197 -24.76 -17.89 -14.67
N GLY A 198 -24.93 -16.67 -15.15
CA GLY A 198 -26.15 -16.24 -15.86
C GLY A 198 -26.39 -16.93 -17.21
N ASN A 199 -25.36 -17.53 -17.82
CA ASN A 199 -25.49 -18.31 -19.05
C ASN A 199 -25.89 -19.77 -18.78
N THR A 200 -25.61 -20.28 -17.56
CA THR A 200 -25.97 -21.65 -17.16
C THR A 200 -27.44 -21.76 -16.75
N GLU A 201 -28.06 -20.67 -16.28
CA GLU A 201 -29.48 -20.63 -15.91
C GLU A 201 -30.42 -20.41 -17.11
N ARG A 202 -29.88 -20.11 -18.32
CA ARG A 202 -30.64 -19.90 -19.56
C ARG A 202 -30.55 -21.10 -20.53
N ARG A 203 -29.92 -22.18 -20.15
CA ARG A 203 -29.91 -23.45 -20.89
C ARG A 203 -30.66 -24.53 -20.16
#